data_035c58b7d9d0395b7dfa66d3fe73621a
#
_entry.id   035c58b7d9d0395b7dfa66d3fe73621a
#
_cell.length_a   1.000
_cell.length_b   1.000
_cell.length_c   1.000
_cell.angle_alpha   90.00
_cell.angle_beta   90.00
_cell.angle_gamma   90.00
#
_symmetry.space_group_name_H-M   'P 1'
#
loop_
_entity.id
_entity.type
_entity.pdbx_description
1 polymer ?
#
loop_
_entity_poly.entity_id
_entity_poly.type
_entity_poly.pdbx_seq_one_letter_code
_entity_poly.pdbx_strand_id
1 'polypeptide(L)'
;MANHALLSASSSHRWLNCPPSARLCEGYDDKGSDFAAEGTNAHALCEFKLRTALGMEAKDPTEDLTWYNSEMEECANGYVSFVMELVEEAKKTCPDPVVLIEQRLDYSKYVEEGFGTGDCVIIADGTLHIVDYKHGRGVLVEADDNPQMKLYALGALELFDCIYDIDTVSMTIYQPRRSNVSTFTIPKDELYEWADQVLAPTAELAFNGDGEYHCGEWCQFCKAKADCRERANANMELAKFEFRQPPLLTDEEVEEILGRIDELIAWASDIKDYALQAAISGKQWSGYKLVEGRSNRKYTDENAVIAAVTAAGYDPYEHKILGVTAMTSLLGKKQFNDILGGLITKPQGKPTLVPDSDKRPAMTTIIDDFKEDN
;
A
#
# COMPACT_ATOMS: atom_id res chain seq x y z
N MET A 1 1.69 -4.57 23.80
CA MET A 1 0.89 -4.22 22.61
C MET A 1 1.11 -2.74 22.36
N ALA A 2 1.60 -2.35 21.21
CA ALA A 2 1.68 -0.93 20.87
C ALA A 2 0.24 -0.40 20.80
N ASN A 3 -0.10 0.58 21.64
CA ASN A 3 -1.39 1.24 21.56
C ASN A 3 -1.40 2.08 20.29
N HIS A 4 -2.13 1.64 19.28
CA HIS A 4 -2.42 2.48 18.12
C HIS A 4 -3.47 3.52 18.52
N ALA A 5 -3.30 4.75 18.07
CA ALA A 5 -4.32 5.78 18.21
C ALA A 5 -5.61 5.35 17.47
N LEU A 6 -6.77 5.71 18.00
CA LEU A 6 -8.07 5.48 17.34
C LEU A 6 -8.05 6.11 15.94
N LEU A 7 -7.57 7.36 15.86
CA LEU A 7 -7.38 8.11 14.63
C LEU A 7 -5.91 8.05 14.20
N SER A 8 -5.44 6.83 13.88
CA SER A 8 -4.06 6.62 13.44
C SER A 8 -3.79 7.28 12.09
N ALA A 9 -2.55 7.73 11.87
CA ALA A 9 -2.12 8.32 10.62
C ALA A 9 -2.31 7.37 9.43
N SER A 10 -1.97 6.09 9.59
CA SER A 10 -2.13 5.07 8.54
C SER A 10 -3.57 4.80 8.13
N SER A 11 -4.56 5.13 8.98
CA SER A 11 -5.98 4.99 8.66
C SER A 11 -6.66 6.32 8.32
N SER A 12 -5.90 7.42 8.22
CA SER A 12 -6.42 8.79 8.04
C SER A 12 -7.22 8.96 6.77
N HIS A 13 -6.79 8.38 5.67
CA HIS A 13 -7.56 8.43 4.42
C HIS A 13 -8.98 7.86 4.60
N ARG A 14 -9.18 6.84 5.42
CA ARG A 14 -10.49 6.27 5.72
C ARG A 14 -11.33 7.19 6.61
N TRP A 15 -10.81 7.58 7.78
CA TRP A 15 -11.62 8.32 8.75
C TRP A 15 -11.81 9.79 8.37
N LEU A 16 -10.96 10.39 7.54
CA LEU A 16 -11.22 11.71 6.97
C LEU A 16 -12.36 11.70 5.95
N ASN A 17 -12.49 10.63 5.17
CA ASN A 17 -13.55 10.51 4.16
C ASN A 17 -14.84 9.88 4.70
N CYS A 18 -14.78 9.13 5.79
CA CYS A 18 -15.90 8.48 6.45
C CYS A 18 -15.71 8.54 7.97
N PRO A 19 -15.97 9.71 8.61
CA PRO A 19 -15.66 9.92 10.03
C PRO A 19 -16.23 8.84 10.97
N PRO A 20 -17.50 8.41 10.86
CA PRO A 20 -18.04 7.39 11.76
C PRO A 20 -17.34 6.04 11.67
N SER A 21 -16.59 5.79 10.58
CA SER A 21 -15.85 4.54 10.39
C SER A 21 -14.76 4.31 11.45
N ALA A 22 -14.28 5.35 12.12
CA ALA A 22 -13.31 5.24 13.20
C ALA A 22 -13.87 4.40 14.35
N ARG A 23 -14.99 4.84 14.90
CA ARG A 23 -15.69 4.14 15.99
C ARG A 23 -16.32 2.82 15.53
N LEU A 24 -16.89 2.79 14.34
CA LEU A 24 -17.44 1.56 13.78
C LEU A 24 -16.43 0.42 13.76
N CYS A 25 -15.18 0.71 13.40
CA CYS A 25 -14.12 -0.30 13.30
C CYS A 25 -13.64 -0.83 14.65
N GLU A 26 -13.90 -0.17 15.79
CA GLU A 26 -13.56 -0.68 17.12
C GLU A 26 -14.30 -1.97 17.47
N GLY A 27 -15.51 -2.16 16.92
CA GLY A 27 -16.30 -3.38 17.11
C GLY A 27 -15.79 -4.62 16.37
N TYR A 28 -14.70 -4.50 15.58
CA TYR A 28 -14.16 -5.57 14.74
C TYR A 28 -12.75 -5.96 15.19
N ASP A 29 -12.51 -7.26 15.31
CA ASP A 29 -11.18 -7.79 15.61
C ASP A 29 -10.16 -7.44 14.53
N ASP A 30 -8.94 -7.14 14.95
CA ASP A 30 -7.80 -7.03 14.06
C ASP A 30 -7.16 -8.41 13.87
N LYS A 31 -7.47 -9.04 12.75
CA LYS A 31 -6.94 -10.39 12.45
C LYS A 31 -5.49 -10.35 11.93
N GLY A 32 -4.94 -9.14 11.67
CA GLY A 32 -3.67 -8.99 10.99
C GLY A 32 -3.71 -9.59 9.57
N SER A 33 -2.64 -9.48 8.85
CA SER A 33 -2.44 -10.18 7.56
C SER A 33 -0.97 -10.52 7.38
N ASP A 34 -0.67 -11.54 6.59
CA ASP A 34 0.71 -11.88 6.23
C ASP A 34 1.42 -10.70 5.55
N PHE A 35 0.68 -9.90 4.77
CA PHE A 35 1.21 -8.68 4.14
C PHE A 35 1.59 -7.61 5.16
N ALA A 36 0.81 -7.44 6.23
CA ALA A 36 1.14 -6.52 7.31
C ALA A 36 2.37 -7.01 8.10
N ALA A 37 2.47 -8.32 8.35
CA ALA A 37 3.63 -8.94 9.01
C ALA A 37 4.89 -8.82 8.14
N GLU A 38 4.81 -9.07 6.83
CA GLU A 38 5.91 -8.84 5.87
C GLU A 38 6.34 -7.36 5.89
N GLY A 39 5.39 -6.43 5.89
CA GLY A 39 5.65 -5.00 5.98
C GLY A 39 6.41 -4.63 7.26
N THR A 40 5.98 -5.14 8.42
CA THR A 40 6.65 -4.90 9.70
C THR A 40 8.10 -5.40 9.68
N ASN A 41 8.36 -6.58 9.09
CA ASN A 41 9.73 -7.09 8.93
C ASN A 41 10.58 -6.18 8.05
N ALA A 42 10.00 -5.66 6.96
CA ALA A 42 10.72 -4.77 6.05
C ALA A 42 11.07 -3.42 6.71
N HIS A 43 10.16 -2.83 7.51
CA HIS A 43 10.45 -1.62 8.29
C HIS A 43 11.58 -1.86 9.30
N ALA A 44 11.57 -2.97 10.04
CA ALA A 44 12.64 -3.29 10.97
C ALA A 44 14.02 -3.42 10.28
N LEU A 45 14.05 -3.98 9.07
CA LEU A 45 15.28 -4.06 8.27
C LEU A 45 15.72 -2.67 7.77
N CYS A 46 14.79 -1.85 7.30
CA CYS A 46 15.08 -0.48 6.87
C CYS A 46 15.61 0.39 8.02
N GLU A 47 14.98 0.31 9.19
CA GLU A 47 15.44 0.98 10.41
C GLU A 47 16.88 0.59 10.76
N PHE A 48 17.17 -0.71 10.87
CA PHE A 48 18.49 -1.22 11.19
C PHE A 48 19.55 -0.69 10.22
N LYS A 49 19.29 -0.81 8.92
CA LYS A 49 20.24 -0.40 7.89
C LYS A 49 20.46 1.10 7.85
N LEU A 50 19.40 1.89 8.02
CA LEU A 50 19.51 3.34 8.04
C LEU A 50 20.26 3.84 9.27
N ARG A 51 19.96 3.28 10.46
CA ARG A 51 20.75 3.58 11.69
C ARG A 51 22.22 3.26 11.50
N THR A 52 22.53 2.11 10.92
CA THR A 52 23.91 1.69 10.64
C THR A 52 24.59 2.66 9.67
N ALA A 53 23.94 3.08 8.60
CA ALA A 53 24.47 4.02 7.61
C ALA A 53 24.75 5.42 8.22
N LEU A 54 23.97 5.83 9.21
CA LEU A 54 24.16 7.07 9.97
C LEU A 54 25.15 6.93 11.14
N GLY A 55 25.76 5.76 11.33
CA GLY A 55 26.72 5.52 12.42
C GLY A 55 26.07 5.37 13.80
N MET A 56 24.76 5.11 13.87
CA MET A 56 24.05 4.86 15.11
C MET A 56 24.12 3.37 15.49
N GLU A 57 24.10 3.07 16.80
CA GLU A 57 24.00 1.70 17.26
C GLU A 57 22.62 1.12 16.93
N ALA A 58 22.61 -0.08 16.34
CA ALA A 58 21.40 -0.83 16.03
C ALA A 58 21.67 -2.34 16.11
N LYS A 59 20.69 -3.10 16.61
CA LYS A 59 20.76 -4.57 16.62
C LYS A 59 20.29 -5.09 15.26
N ASP A 60 21.05 -6.00 14.67
CA ASP A 60 20.65 -6.68 13.43
C ASP A 60 19.39 -7.54 13.68
N PRO A 61 18.28 -7.28 12.99
CA PRO A 61 17.03 -8.02 13.18
C PRO A 61 16.92 -9.26 12.27
N THR A 62 17.86 -9.51 11.35
CA THR A 62 17.70 -10.48 10.27
C THR A 62 17.43 -11.91 10.74
N GLU A 63 17.97 -12.32 11.89
CA GLU A 63 17.71 -13.64 12.48
C GLU A 63 16.26 -13.80 12.99
N ASP A 64 15.62 -12.69 13.36
CA ASP A 64 14.25 -12.65 13.91
C ASP A 64 13.18 -12.39 12.84
N LEU A 65 13.58 -12.06 11.58
CA LEU A 65 12.66 -11.70 10.50
C LEU A 65 12.16 -12.93 9.74
N THR A 66 10.91 -13.32 9.97
CA THR A 66 10.27 -14.48 9.31
C THR A 66 10.19 -14.35 7.79
N TRP A 67 10.05 -13.11 7.28
CA TRP A 67 9.86 -12.79 5.85
C TRP A 67 11.13 -12.33 5.15
N TYR A 68 12.30 -12.40 5.83
CA TYR A 68 13.55 -11.95 5.26
C TYR A 68 13.93 -12.72 3.98
N ASN A 69 14.27 -11.99 2.94
CA ASN A 69 14.73 -12.52 1.66
C ASN A 69 15.56 -11.47 0.89
N SER A 70 16.18 -11.90 -0.22
CA SER A 70 17.04 -11.02 -1.03
C SER A 70 16.33 -9.82 -1.63
N GLU A 71 15.04 -9.93 -1.96
CA GLU A 71 14.25 -8.81 -2.47
C GLU A 71 14.04 -7.75 -1.38
N MET A 72 13.69 -8.18 -0.16
CA MET A 72 13.55 -7.27 0.99
C MET A 72 14.86 -6.54 1.27
N GLU A 73 15.99 -7.28 1.19
CA GLU A 73 17.34 -6.74 1.35
C GLU A 73 17.66 -5.66 0.30
N GLU A 74 17.37 -5.92 -0.98
CA GLU A 74 17.55 -4.93 -2.07
C GLU A 74 16.68 -3.70 -1.89
N CYS A 75 15.42 -3.89 -1.50
CA CYS A 75 14.47 -2.81 -1.22
C CYS A 75 14.95 -1.91 -0.08
N ALA A 76 15.42 -2.51 1.02
CA ALA A 76 15.92 -1.77 2.17
C ALA A 76 17.23 -1.01 1.83
N ASN A 77 18.15 -1.62 1.06
CA ASN A 77 19.35 -0.93 0.60
C ASN A 77 19.01 0.27 -0.30
N GLY A 78 18.03 0.12 -1.19
CA GLY A 78 17.55 1.22 -2.03
C GLY A 78 16.95 2.38 -1.22
N TYR A 79 16.15 2.06 -0.20
CA TYR A 79 15.60 3.05 0.72
C TYR A 79 16.68 3.82 1.46
N VAL A 80 17.67 3.11 2.03
CA VAL A 80 18.79 3.74 2.73
C VAL A 80 19.57 4.67 1.80
N SER A 81 19.87 4.23 0.57
CA SER A 81 20.57 5.07 -0.41
C SER A 81 19.80 6.35 -0.69
N PHE A 82 18.48 6.24 -0.91
CA PHE A 82 17.60 7.38 -1.15
C PHE A 82 17.59 8.36 0.05
N VAL A 83 17.43 7.86 1.28
CA VAL A 83 17.42 8.73 2.47
C VAL A 83 18.76 9.40 2.66
N MET A 84 19.89 8.70 2.46
CA MET A 84 21.22 9.29 2.57
C MET A 84 21.45 10.39 1.53
N GLU A 85 20.92 10.27 0.32
CA GLU A 85 20.94 11.35 -0.68
C GLU A 85 20.20 12.60 -0.18
N LEU A 86 19.04 12.44 0.44
CA LEU A 86 18.30 13.56 1.06
C LEU A 86 19.06 14.20 2.21
N VAL A 87 19.73 13.40 3.05
CA VAL A 87 20.55 13.91 4.15
C VAL A 87 21.73 14.75 3.60
N GLU A 88 22.41 14.27 2.56
CA GLU A 88 23.50 15.01 1.92
C GLU A 88 22.99 16.30 1.23
N GLU A 89 21.76 16.28 0.69
CA GLU A 89 21.15 17.49 0.13
C GLU A 89 20.83 18.50 1.25
N ALA A 90 20.25 18.06 2.36
CA ALA A 90 19.94 18.88 3.53
C ALA A 90 21.20 19.54 4.12
N LYS A 91 22.35 18.85 4.12
CA LYS A 91 23.63 19.39 4.58
C LYS A 91 24.16 20.56 3.76
N LYS A 92 23.64 20.79 2.55
CA LYS A 92 24.05 21.93 1.74
C LYS A 92 23.49 23.25 2.26
N THR A 93 22.32 23.22 2.89
CA THR A 93 21.63 24.39 3.45
C THR A 93 21.74 24.48 4.96
N CYS A 94 21.77 23.35 5.66
CA CYS A 94 21.89 23.23 7.11
C CYS A 94 23.09 22.36 7.47
N PRO A 95 24.13 22.87 8.15
CA PRO A 95 25.36 22.11 8.43
C PRO A 95 25.14 20.88 9.33
N ASP A 96 24.11 20.90 10.16
CA ASP A 96 23.77 19.88 11.16
C ASP A 96 22.29 19.47 11.11
N PRO A 97 21.81 18.92 9.99
CA PRO A 97 20.42 18.45 9.91
C PRO A 97 20.20 17.30 10.91
N VAL A 98 19.05 17.32 11.58
CA VAL A 98 18.65 16.24 12.47
C VAL A 98 17.93 15.15 11.68
N VAL A 99 18.36 13.91 11.87
CA VAL A 99 17.71 12.73 11.25
C VAL A 99 17.14 11.86 12.36
N LEU A 100 15.83 11.65 12.34
CA LEU A 100 15.11 10.80 13.27
C LEU A 100 14.53 9.61 12.54
N ILE A 101 14.67 8.43 13.15
CA ILE A 101 14.25 7.15 12.57
C ILE A 101 13.25 6.51 13.52
N GLU A 102 12.12 6.00 13.00
CA GLU A 102 11.02 5.44 13.79
C GLU A 102 10.60 6.40 14.90
N GLN A 103 10.44 7.66 14.52
CA GLN A 103 10.12 8.74 15.46
C GLN A 103 8.64 8.76 15.78
N ARG A 104 8.32 8.71 17.09
CA ARG A 104 6.95 8.99 17.54
C ARG A 104 6.65 10.47 17.32
N LEU A 105 5.58 10.72 16.57
CA LEU A 105 5.09 12.03 16.18
C LEU A 105 3.71 12.24 16.79
N ASP A 106 3.58 13.26 17.62
CA ASP A 106 2.35 13.62 18.32
C ASP A 106 1.67 14.76 17.57
N TYR A 107 0.47 14.49 17.07
CA TYR A 107 -0.38 15.49 16.40
C TYR A 107 -1.70 15.71 17.16
N SER A 108 -1.69 15.44 18.47
CA SER A 108 -2.86 15.56 19.35
C SER A 108 -3.41 16.97 19.46
N LYS A 109 -2.64 17.97 19.03
CA LYS A 109 -3.11 19.35 18.88
C LYS A 109 -4.31 19.48 17.95
N TYR A 110 -4.38 18.66 16.91
CA TYR A 110 -5.44 18.66 15.90
C TYR A 110 -6.35 17.45 15.95
N VAL A 111 -5.87 16.34 16.49
CA VAL A 111 -6.55 15.03 16.50
C VAL A 111 -6.50 14.46 17.91
N GLU A 112 -7.62 14.39 18.60
CA GLU A 112 -7.66 13.91 19.99
C GLU A 112 -6.97 12.54 20.13
N GLU A 113 -6.02 12.43 21.09
CA GLU A 113 -5.16 11.25 21.30
C GLU A 113 -4.37 10.82 20.04
N GLY A 114 -4.16 11.74 19.08
CA GLY A 114 -3.52 11.46 17.80
C GLY A 114 -2.01 11.37 17.89
N PHE A 115 -1.46 10.22 17.48
CA PHE A 115 -0.03 10.01 17.32
C PHE A 115 0.25 8.93 16.27
N GLY A 116 1.47 8.92 15.78
CA GLY A 116 1.97 7.89 14.89
C GLY A 116 3.48 7.75 14.97
N THR A 117 4.06 6.86 14.19
CA THR A 117 5.51 6.69 14.05
C THR A 117 5.88 6.98 12.61
N GLY A 118 6.77 7.94 12.40
CA GLY A 118 7.32 8.25 11.08
C GLY A 118 8.62 7.50 10.86
N ASP A 119 8.76 6.83 9.73
CA ASP A 119 9.92 5.97 9.43
C ASP A 119 11.23 6.77 9.38
N CYS A 120 11.21 7.92 8.70
CA CYS A 120 12.33 8.84 8.68
C CYS A 120 11.86 10.31 8.62
N VAL A 121 12.43 11.14 9.48
CA VAL A 121 12.21 12.59 9.53
C VAL A 121 13.56 13.28 9.44
N ILE A 122 13.75 14.18 8.47
CA ILE A 122 14.97 14.99 8.33
C ILE A 122 14.58 16.45 8.54
N ILE A 123 15.17 17.06 9.55
CA ILE A 123 14.91 18.45 9.92
C ILE A 123 16.14 19.28 9.53
N ALA A 124 15.91 20.27 8.69
CA ALA A 124 16.92 21.23 8.28
C ALA A 124 16.27 22.62 8.15
N ASP A 125 17.08 23.67 8.20
CA ASP A 125 16.60 25.02 7.89
C ASP A 125 16.03 25.06 6.46
N GLY A 126 14.88 25.69 6.31
CA GLY A 126 14.11 25.80 5.08
C GLY A 126 13.18 24.63 4.81
N THR A 127 13.55 23.38 5.08
CA THR A 127 12.72 22.22 4.70
C THR A 127 12.70 21.10 5.73
N LEU A 128 11.50 20.68 6.09
CA LEU A 128 11.22 19.43 6.82
C LEU A 128 10.92 18.31 5.79
N HIS A 129 11.67 17.20 5.85
CA HIS A 129 11.41 16.03 5.03
C HIS A 129 10.80 14.90 5.86
N ILE A 130 9.70 14.35 5.40
CA ILE A 130 9.09 13.12 5.91
C ILE A 130 9.23 12.05 4.83
N VAL A 131 9.84 10.92 5.17
CA VAL A 131 9.98 9.79 4.24
C VAL A 131 9.34 8.56 4.85
N ASP A 132 8.39 7.97 4.14
CA ASP A 132 7.65 6.80 4.56
C ASP A 132 7.92 5.65 3.58
N TYR A 133 8.31 4.50 4.12
CA TYR A 133 8.60 3.29 3.36
C TYR A 133 7.36 2.42 3.20
N LYS A 134 7.07 2.01 1.98
CA LYS A 134 5.95 1.10 1.70
C LYS A 134 6.45 -0.17 1.01
N HIS A 135 6.36 -1.31 1.71
CA HIS A 135 6.81 -2.60 1.17
C HIS A 135 5.79 -3.28 0.26
N GLY A 136 4.50 -2.94 0.40
CA GLY A 136 3.41 -3.61 -0.31
C GLY A 136 3.45 -3.46 -1.83
N ARG A 137 3.00 -4.51 -2.55
CA ARG A 137 2.81 -4.51 -4.02
C ARG A 137 1.37 -4.20 -4.44
N GLY A 138 0.41 -4.37 -3.53
CA GLY A 138 -1.01 -4.39 -3.88
C GLY A 138 -1.54 -3.03 -4.33
N VAL A 139 -1.38 -2.01 -3.52
CA VAL A 139 -1.90 -0.67 -3.76
C VAL A 139 -0.73 0.28 -4.02
N LEU A 140 -0.85 1.09 -5.08
CA LEU A 140 0.07 2.20 -5.32
C LEU A 140 -0.26 3.31 -4.32
N VAL A 141 0.75 3.81 -3.60
CA VAL A 141 0.60 4.90 -2.63
C VAL A 141 1.34 6.11 -3.15
N GLU A 142 0.62 7.20 -3.36
CA GLU A 142 1.19 8.48 -3.78
C GLU A 142 1.35 9.41 -2.56
N ALA A 143 2.33 10.30 -2.63
CA ALA A 143 2.53 11.32 -1.61
C ALA A 143 1.62 12.53 -1.80
N ASP A 144 1.10 12.72 -3.03
CA ASP A 144 0.25 13.84 -3.38
C ASP A 144 -1.00 13.87 -2.49
N ASP A 145 -1.15 14.96 -1.77
CA ASP A 145 -2.24 15.22 -0.81
C ASP A 145 -2.48 14.09 0.22
N ASN A 146 -1.46 13.29 0.52
CA ASN A 146 -1.57 12.11 1.38
C ASN A 146 -1.74 12.50 2.87
N PRO A 147 -2.88 12.20 3.50
CA PRO A 147 -3.17 12.65 4.85
C PRO A 147 -2.28 11.96 5.92
N GLN A 148 -1.80 10.74 5.71
CA GLN A 148 -0.84 10.09 6.60
C GLN A 148 0.44 10.92 6.69
N MET A 149 0.96 11.33 5.55
CA MET A 149 2.18 12.12 5.45
C MET A 149 2.01 13.51 6.08
N LYS A 150 0.86 14.15 5.84
CA LYS A 150 0.50 15.43 6.45
C LYS A 150 0.43 15.35 7.97
N LEU A 151 -0.15 14.28 8.54
CA LEU A 151 -0.20 14.06 9.99
C LEU A 151 1.19 13.88 10.59
N TYR A 152 2.07 13.13 9.94
CA TYR A 152 3.46 12.99 10.38
C TYR A 152 4.20 14.34 10.33
N ALA A 153 3.98 15.12 9.29
CA ALA A 153 4.56 16.45 9.16
C ALA A 153 4.09 17.40 10.26
N LEU A 154 2.80 17.43 10.59
CA LEU A 154 2.25 18.22 11.70
C LEU A 154 2.88 17.83 13.04
N GLY A 155 3.01 16.53 13.32
CA GLY A 155 3.66 16.06 14.54
C GLY A 155 5.15 16.40 14.61
N ALA A 156 5.86 16.43 13.48
CA ALA A 156 7.25 16.85 13.41
C ALA A 156 7.39 18.37 13.59
N LEU A 157 6.53 19.17 12.96
CA LEU A 157 6.52 20.63 13.13
C LEU A 157 6.24 21.01 14.59
N GLU A 158 5.34 20.34 15.29
CA GLU A 158 5.07 20.62 16.71
C GLU A 158 6.33 20.48 17.59
N LEU A 159 7.24 19.56 17.22
CA LEU A 159 8.48 19.33 17.94
C LEU A 159 9.60 20.30 17.54
N PHE A 160 9.67 20.73 16.27
CA PHE A 160 10.90 21.32 15.71
C PHE A 160 10.72 22.72 15.10
N ASP A 161 9.51 23.18 14.81
CA ASP A 161 9.27 24.49 14.19
C ASP A 161 9.72 25.66 15.05
N CYS A 162 9.82 25.46 16.37
CA CYS A 162 10.35 26.48 17.29
C CYS A 162 11.89 26.50 17.36
N ILE A 163 12.58 25.53 16.75
CA ILE A 163 14.04 25.36 16.82
C ILE A 163 14.70 25.60 15.45
N TYR A 164 14.03 25.16 14.37
CA TYR A 164 14.48 25.31 13.00
C TYR A 164 13.59 26.28 12.24
N ASP A 165 14.17 27.05 11.32
CA ASP A 165 13.42 27.95 10.44
C ASP A 165 12.88 27.15 9.24
N ILE A 166 11.71 26.53 9.42
CA ILE A 166 11.07 25.65 8.44
C ILE A 166 10.05 26.46 7.65
N ASP A 167 10.22 26.55 6.33
CA ASP A 167 9.30 27.20 5.40
C ASP A 167 8.41 26.18 4.64
N THR A 168 8.99 25.04 4.31
CA THR A 168 8.36 24.02 3.46
C THR A 168 8.42 22.63 4.07
N VAL A 169 7.42 21.81 3.73
CA VAL A 169 7.36 20.41 4.11
C VAL A 169 7.39 19.55 2.86
N SER A 170 8.34 18.64 2.76
CA SER A 170 8.51 17.69 1.68
C SER A 170 8.18 16.28 2.18
N MET A 171 7.19 15.65 1.60
CA MET A 171 6.65 14.36 1.99
C MET A 171 6.90 13.35 0.90
N THR A 172 7.60 12.25 1.18
CA THR A 172 7.97 11.24 0.19
C THR A 172 7.50 9.87 0.60
N ILE A 173 6.81 9.18 -0.31
CA ILE A 173 6.52 7.75 -0.24
C ILE A 173 7.57 7.01 -1.07
N TYR A 174 8.30 6.11 -0.43
CA TYR A 174 9.27 5.23 -1.09
C TYR A 174 8.72 3.81 -1.15
N GLN A 175 8.25 3.39 -2.35
CA GLN A 175 7.62 2.08 -2.57
C GLN A 175 8.37 1.29 -3.65
N PRO A 176 9.51 0.63 -3.30
CA PRO A 176 10.45 0.06 -4.27
C PRO A 176 9.86 -1.09 -5.08
N ARG A 177 9.02 -1.93 -4.50
CA ARG A 177 8.38 -3.07 -5.19
C ARG A 177 7.37 -2.65 -6.26
N ARG A 178 7.04 -1.36 -6.34
CA ARG A 178 6.22 -0.72 -7.38
C ARG A 178 7.04 0.21 -8.26
N SER A 179 8.36 0.30 -8.02
CA SER A 179 9.24 1.29 -8.67
C SER A 179 8.70 2.72 -8.53
N ASN A 180 8.11 3.01 -7.37
CA ASN A 180 7.46 4.27 -7.07
C ASN A 180 8.25 5.04 -6.00
N VAL A 181 8.62 6.27 -6.34
CA VAL A 181 9.10 7.29 -5.41
C VAL A 181 8.28 8.54 -5.71
N SER A 182 7.32 8.81 -4.85
CA SER A 182 6.39 9.92 -5.00
C SER A 182 6.70 10.97 -3.94
N THR A 183 6.87 12.23 -4.36
CA THR A 183 7.16 13.34 -3.45
C THR A 183 6.15 14.46 -3.67
N PHE A 184 5.62 14.97 -2.57
CA PHE A 184 4.73 16.12 -2.52
C PHE A 184 5.31 17.18 -1.57
N THR A 185 5.41 18.41 -2.02
CA THR A 185 6.00 19.51 -1.24
C THR A 185 5.02 20.67 -1.18
N ILE A 186 4.76 21.16 0.03
CA ILE A 186 3.87 22.30 0.28
C ILE A 186 4.50 23.30 1.25
N PRO A 187 4.10 24.57 1.20
CA PRO A 187 4.42 25.54 2.27
C PRO A 187 3.87 25.05 3.61
N LYS A 188 4.62 25.32 4.68
CA LYS A 188 4.18 25.01 6.06
C LYS A 188 2.82 25.64 6.39
N ASP A 189 2.60 26.88 5.98
CA ASP A 189 1.36 27.59 6.26
C ASP A 189 0.14 26.92 5.61
N GLU A 190 0.30 26.38 4.40
CA GLU A 190 -0.76 25.60 3.71
C GLU A 190 -1.10 24.32 4.48
N LEU A 191 -0.10 23.66 5.07
CA LEU A 191 -0.32 22.49 5.91
C LEU A 191 -1.10 22.85 7.19
N TYR A 192 -0.78 23.99 7.82
CA TYR A 192 -1.52 24.45 8.98
C TYR A 192 -2.96 24.87 8.63
N GLU A 193 -3.14 25.53 7.50
CA GLU A 193 -4.49 25.87 7.01
C GLU A 193 -5.34 24.62 6.80
N TRP A 194 -4.79 23.58 6.16
CA TRP A 194 -5.46 22.29 6.01
C TRP A 194 -5.77 21.65 7.37
N ALA A 195 -4.84 21.76 8.33
CA ALA A 195 -5.05 21.18 9.66
C ALA A 195 -6.21 21.87 10.40
N ASP A 196 -6.34 23.19 10.30
CA ASP A 196 -7.38 23.95 10.97
C ASP A 196 -8.75 23.82 10.26
N GLN A 197 -8.77 23.82 8.91
CA GLN A 197 -10.01 23.88 8.15
C GLN A 197 -10.60 22.52 7.85
N VAL A 198 -9.79 21.47 7.69
CA VAL A 198 -10.19 20.14 7.26
C VAL A 198 -9.94 19.10 8.34
N LEU A 199 -8.70 19.02 8.83
CA LEU A 199 -8.30 17.94 9.73
C LEU A 199 -9.02 18.02 11.08
N ALA A 200 -8.90 19.13 11.81
CA ALA A 200 -9.42 19.25 13.17
C ALA A 200 -10.94 19.04 13.24
N PRO A 201 -11.78 19.72 12.41
CA PRO A 201 -13.22 19.50 12.46
C PRO A 201 -13.64 18.09 12.07
N THR A 202 -12.93 17.45 11.12
CA THR A 202 -13.24 16.07 10.71
C THR A 202 -12.78 15.06 11.76
N ALA A 203 -11.64 15.31 12.41
CA ALA A 203 -11.13 14.47 13.48
C ALA A 203 -12.07 14.48 14.69
N GLU A 204 -12.66 15.62 15.04
CA GLU A 204 -13.67 15.73 16.10
C GLU A 204 -14.89 14.84 15.80
N LEU A 205 -15.44 14.90 14.57
CA LEU A 205 -16.51 14.01 14.14
C LEU A 205 -16.09 12.54 14.23
N ALA A 206 -14.92 12.21 13.72
CA ALA A 206 -14.41 10.84 13.70
C ALA A 206 -14.15 10.28 15.11
N PHE A 207 -13.62 11.09 16.02
CA PHE A 207 -13.38 10.72 17.41
C PHE A 207 -14.68 10.44 18.17
N ASN A 208 -15.72 11.23 17.93
CA ASN A 208 -17.04 11.05 18.52
C ASN A 208 -17.87 9.96 17.81
N GLY A 209 -17.50 9.53 16.61
CA GLY A 209 -18.28 8.61 15.78
C GLY A 209 -19.46 9.27 15.09
N ASP A 210 -19.41 10.58 14.97
CA ASP A 210 -20.42 11.43 14.33
C ASP A 210 -20.12 11.64 12.82
N GLY A 211 -21.04 12.31 12.15
CA GLY A 211 -20.95 12.59 10.71
C GLY A 211 -21.67 11.54 9.85
N GLU A 212 -21.51 11.66 8.54
CA GLU A 212 -22.17 10.79 7.57
C GLU A 212 -21.25 9.65 7.13
N TYR A 213 -21.85 8.49 6.82
CA TYR A 213 -21.13 7.39 6.20
C TYR A 213 -20.98 7.66 4.71
N HIS A 214 -19.75 7.51 4.20
CA HIS A 214 -19.45 7.66 2.77
C HIS A 214 -18.74 6.42 2.24
N CYS A 215 -19.22 5.94 1.08
CA CYS A 215 -18.58 4.84 0.35
C CYS A 215 -17.56 5.38 -0.65
N GLY A 216 -16.39 4.74 -0.73
CA GLY A 216 -15.32 5.06 -1.68
C GLY A 216 -14.16 4.07 -1.58
N GLU A 217 -13.06 4.39 -2.24
CA GLU A 217 -11.86 3.53 -2.27
C GLU A 217 -11.27 3.22 -0.89
N TRP A 218 -11.46 4.11 0.08
CA TRP A 218 -11.06 3.88 1.48
C TRP A 218 -11.78 2.71 2.15
N CYS A 219 -12.91 2.26 1.60
CA CYS A 219 -13.66 1.13 2.13
C CYS A 219 -12.87 -0.18 2.05
N GLN A 220 -11.90 -0.33 1.14
CA GLN A 220 -11.07 -1.52 1.02
C GLN A 220 -10.31 -1.85 2.31
N PHE A 221 -9.93 -0.82 3.10
CA PHE A 221 -9.23 -0.95 4.37
C PHE A 221 -10.14 -0.88 5.61
N CYS A 222 -11.46 -0.73 5.41
CA CYS A 222 -12.42 -0.67 6.49
C CYS A 222 -12.70 -2.08 7.05
N LYS A 223 -12.60 -2.24 8.38
CA LYS A 223 -12.91 -3.54 9.02
C LYS A 223 -14.38 -3.93 8.87
N ALA A 224 -15.30 -2.96 8.78
CA ALA A 224 -16.73 -3.15 8.56
C ALA A 224 -17.13 -3.29 7.08
N LYS A 225 -16.18 -3.37 6.16
CA LYS A 225 -16.41 -3.32 4.70
C LYS A 225 -17.39 -4.36 4.15
N ALA A 226 -17.52 -5.51 4.83
CA ALA A 226 -18.39 -6.59 4.37
C ALA A 226 -19.86 -6.38 4.75
N ASP A 227 -20.13 -5.77 5.90
CA ASP A 227 -21.49 -5.62 6.44
C ASP A 227 -21.92 -4.15 6.61
N CYS A 228 -21.13 -3.22 6.09
CA CYS A 228 -21.47 -1.80 6.04
C CYS A 228 -22.68 -1.54 5.12
N ARG A 229 -23.74 -0.97 5.70
CA ARG A 229 -24.98 -0.68 4.96
C ARG A 229 -24.77 0.36 3.86
N GLU A 230 -23.98 1.42 4.14
CA GLU A 230 -23.74 2.47 3.15
C GLU A 230 -22.99 1.92 1.94
N ARG A 231 -21.96 1.08 2.16
CA ARG A 231 -21.26 0.42 1.07
C ARG A 231 -22.16 -0.53 0.29
N ALA A 232 -23.07 -1.23 0.98
CA ALA A 232 -24.07 -2.07 0.33
C ALA A 232 -25.03 -1.25 -0.53
N ASN A 233 -25.53 -0.12 0.00
CA ASN A 233 -26.41 0.77 -0.75
C ASN A 233 -25.75 1.30 -2.01
N ALA A 234 -24.53 1.84 -1.88
CA ALA A 234 -23.76 2.39 -2.99
C ALA A 234 -23.53 1.36 -4.13
N ASN A 235 -23.23 0.10 -3.77
CA ASN A 235 -23.02 -0.97 -4.75
C ASN A 235 -24.35 -1.48 -5.37
N MET A 236 -25.43 -1.52 -4.59
CA MET A 236 -26.74 -1.94 -5.10
C MET A 236 -27.39 -0.91 -6.02
N GLU A 237 -26.96 0.38 -5.99
CA GLU A 237 -27.40 1.38 -6.96
C GLU A 237 -27.09 0.97 -8.41
N LEU A 238 -25.97 0.24 -8.64
CA LEU A 238 -25.66 -0.30 -9.97
C LEU A 238 -26.72 -1.28 -10.50
N ALA A 239 -27.40 -2.02 -9.62
CA ALA A 239 -28.45 -2.95 -10.04
C ALA A 239 -29.67 -2.22 -10.63
N LYS A 240 -29.82 -0.90 -10.41
CA LYS A 240 -30.93 -0.12 -10.97
C LYS A 240 -30.85 0.03 -12.49
N PHE A 241 -29.68 -0.17 -13.09
CA PHE A 241 -29.53 -0.16 -14.55
C PHE A 241 -30.35 -1.28 -15.23
N GLU A 242 -30.53 -2.43 -14.58
CA GLU A 242 -31.31 -3.56 -15.10
C GLU A 242 -32.79 -3.18 -15.42
N PHE A 243 -33.32 -2.17 -14.74
CA PHE A 243 -34.74 -1.76 -14.89
C PHE A 243 -34.95 -0.56 -15.84
N ARG A 244 -33.90 -0.07 -16.50
CA ARG A 244 -33.96 1.02 -17.46
C ARG A 244 -34.40 0.51 -18.85
N GLN A 245 -35.03 1.37 -19.64
CA GLN A 245 -35.40 1.14 -21.03
C GLN A 245 -34.52 1.99 -21.95
N PRO A 246 -34.08 1.52 -23.10
CA PRO A 246 -34.36 0.22 -23.77
C PRO A 246 -33.65 -0.96 -23.09
N PRO A 247 -33.93 -2.24 -23.52
CA PRO A 247 -33.38 -3.44 -22.86
C PRO A 247 -31.87 -3.64 -23.05
N LEU A 248 -31.18 -2.81 -23.81
CA LEU A 248 -29.73 -2.80 -23.97
C LEU A 248 -29.16 -1.53 -23.36
N LEU A 249 -28.00 -1.64 -22.72
CA LEU A 249 -27.24 -0.52 -22.21
C LEU A 249 -26.76 0.39 -23.35
N THR A 250 -26.78 1.69 -23.13
CA THR A 250 -26.07 2.65 -24.01
C THR A 250 -24.60 2.67 -23.68
N ASP A 251 -23.78 3.27 -24.56
CA ASP A 251 -22.34 3.40 -24.34
C ASP A 251 -22.04 4.25 -23.09
N GLU A 252 -22.82 5.30 -22.84
CA GLU A 252 -22.69 6.17 -21.68
C GLU A 252 -23.03 5.41 -20.37
N GLU A 253 -24.02 4.51 -20.39
CA GLU A 253 -24.34 3.66 -19.24
C GLU A 253 -23.22 2.65 -18.98
N VAL A 254 -22.60 2.11 -20.03
CA VAL A 254 -21.41 1.24 -19.90
C VAL A 254 -20.22 2.00 -19.29
N GLU A 255 -19.97 3.24 -19.71
CA GLU A 255 -18.92 4.11 -19.15
C GLU A 255 -19.17 4.37 -17.64
N GLU A 256 -20.40 4.68 -17.24
CA GLU A 256 -20.77 4.88 -15.82
C GLU A 256 -20.53 3.58 -15.00
N ILE A 257 -20.90 2.43 -15.54
CA ILE A 257 -20.72 1.13 -14.89
C ILE A 257 -19.21 0.79 -14.75
N LEU A 258 -18.43 1.03 -15.81
CA LEU A 258 -16.98 0.76 -15.81
C LEU A 258 -16.25 1.52 -14.69
N GLY A 259 -16.67 2.74 -14.38
CA GLY A 259 -16.11 3.53 -13.29
C GLY A 259 -16.34 2.95 -11.87
N ARG A 260 -17.29 2.00 -11.73
CA ARG A 260 -17.73 1.47 -10.42
C ARG A 260 -17.68 -0.06 -10.29
N ILE A 261 -17.51 -0.78 -11.39
CA ILE A 261 -17.68 -2.25 -11.41
C ILE A 261 -16.61 -2.98 -10.57
N ASP A 262 -15.39 -2.45 -10.52
CA ASP A 262 -14.32 -3.06 -9.73
C ASP A 262 -14.63 -3.02 -8.23
N GLU A 263 -15.25 -1.95 -7.75
CA GLU A 263 -15.70 -1.86 -6.36
C GLU A 263 -16.84 -2.82 -6.05
N LEU A 264 -17.79 -2.99 -6.98
CA LEU A 264 -18.87 -3.98 -6.87
C LEU A 264 -18.30 -5.41 -6.78
N ILE A 265 -17.30 -5.74 -7.62
CA ILE A 265 -16.63 -7.05 -7.59
C ILE A 265 -15.91 -7.25 -6.24
N ALA A 266 -15.18 -6.23 -5.77
CA ALA A 266 -14.50 -6.28 -4.48
C ALA A 266 -15.48 -6.46 -3.32
N TRP A 267 -16.58 -5.70 -3.31
CA TRP A 267 -17.63 -5.84 -2.30
C TRP A 267 -18.28 -7.22 -2.32
N ALA A 268 -18.59 -7.76 -3.49
CA ALA A 268 -19.16 -9.10 -3.63
C ALA A 268 -18.22 -10.20 -3.09
N SER A 269 -16.90 -10.03 -3.26
CA SER A 269 -15.89 -10.90 -2.65
C SER A 269 -15.87 -10.77 -1.13
N ASP A 270 -15.86 -9.56 -0.60
CA ASP A 270 -15.87 -9.29 0.84
C ASP A 270 -17.08 -9.93 1.55
N ILE A 271 -18.28 -9.88 0.92
CA ILE A 271 -19.48 -10.54 1.43
C ILE A 271 -19.29 -12.07 1.51
N LYS A 272 -18.73 -12.67 0.46
CA LYS A 272 -18.49 -14.14 0.44
C LYS A 272 -17.49 -14.55 1.51
N ASP A 273 -16.40 -13.80 1.67
CA ASP A 273 -15.37 -14.09 2.65
C ASP A 273 -15.90 -13.91 4.08
N TYR A 274 -16.65 -12.85 4.34
CA TYR A 274 -17.34 -12.64 5.60
C TYR A 274 -18.29 -13.79 5.93
N ALA A 275 -19.14 -14.19 4.96
CA ALA A 275 -20.10 -15.26 5.15
C ALA A 275 -19.41 -16.60 5.42
N LEU A 276 -18.29 -16.89 4.75
CA LEU A 276 -17.48 -18.09 4.99
C LEU A 276 -16.87 -18.09 6.38
N GLN A 277 -16.23 -17.00 6.79
CA GLN A 277 -15.60 -16.88 8.12
C GLN A 277 -16.63 -16.98 9.25
N ALA A 278 -17.79 -16.34 9.10
CA ALA A 278 -18.88 -16.43 10.04
C ALA A 278 -19.42 -17.87 10.13
N ALA A 279 -19.54 -18.59 9.00
CA ALA A 279 -19.96 -19.98 8.98
C ALA A 279 -18.93 -20.91 9.65
N ILE A 280 -17.64 -20.71 9.43
CA ILE A 280 -16.56 -21.42 10.14
C ILE A 280 -16.66 -21.18 11.67
N SER A 281 -17.05 -19.99 12.09
CA SER A 281 -17.28 -19.61 13.50
C SER A 281 -18.64 -20.12 14.04
N GLY A 282 -19.41 -20.88 13.27
CA GLY A 282 -20.65 -21.52 13.70
C GLY A 282 -21.96 -20.82 13.30
N LYS A 283 -21.89 -19.68 12.59
CA LYS A 283 -23.11 -19.01 12.09
C LYS A 283 -23.72 -19.82 10.95
N GLN A 284 -25.04 -20.03 10.99
CA GLN A 284 -25.77 -20.70 9.94
C GLN A 284 -26.39 -19.69 8.97
N TRP A 285 -26.25 -19.95 7.69
CA TRP A 285 -26.88 -19.18 6.60
C TRP A 285 -27.95 -20.04 5.93
N SER A 286 -29.16 -19.52 5.81
CA SER A 286 -30.24 -20.24 5.13
C SER A 286 -29.88 -20.50 3.67
N GLY A 287 -30.02 -21.75 3.22
CA GLY A 287 -29.67 -22.17 1.86
C GLY A 287 -28.19 -22.46 1.62
N TYR A 288 -27.31 -22.35 2.62
CA TYR A 288 -25.87 -22.59 2.50
C TYR A 288 -25.38 -23.58 3.56
N LYS A 289 -24.32 -24.32 3.21
CA LYS A 289 -23.61 -25.23 4.13
C LYS A 289 -22.11 -25.20 3.91
N LEU A 290 -21.34 -25.43 4.96
CA LEU A 290 -19.91 -25.69 4.85
C LEU A 290 -19.66 -27.06 4.26
N VAL A 291 -18.75 -27.15 3.33
CA VAL A 291 -18.22 -28.40 2.78
C VAL A 291 -16.71 -28.32 2.70
N GLU A 292 -16.07 -29.48 2.71
CA GLU A 292 -14.64 -29.56 2.44
C GLU A 292 -14.35 -29.15 0.98
N GLY A 293 -13.41 -28.23 0.80
CA GLY A 293 -12.98 -27.79 -0.52
C GLY A 293 -12.27 -28.90 -1.29
N ARG A 294 -12.22 -28.78 -2.62
CA ARG A 294 -11.43 -29.69 -3.44
C ARG A 294 -9.94 -29.54 -3.08
N SER A 295 -9.29 -30.64 -2.73
CA SER A 295 -7.85 -30.69 -2.50
C SER A 295 -7.16 -31.50 -3.58
N ASN A 296 -5.97 -31.05 -4.00
CA ASN A 296 -5.11 -31.81 -4.87
C ASN A 296 -4.24 -32.78 -4.05
N ARG A 297 -3.90 -33.93 -4.65
CA ARG A 297 -2.95 -34.85 -4.05
C ARG A 297 -1.59 -34.15 -3.94
N LYS A 298 -0.95 -34.30 -2.79
CA LYS A 298 0.42 -33.82 -2.53
C LYS A 298 1.28 -34.98 -2.07
N TYR A 299 2.57 -34.92 -2.36
CA TYR A 299 3.53 -35.84 -1.78
C TYR A 299 3.63 -35.59 -0.28
N THR A 300 3.74 -36.65 0.51
CA THR A 300 3.92 -36.57 1.96
C THR A 300 5.40 -36.34 2.33
N ASP A 301 6.32 -36.83 1.47
CA ASP A 301 7.77 -36.67 1.61
C ASP A 301 8.39 -36.68 0.21
N GLU A 302 8.88 -35.53 -0.23
CA GLU A 302 9.50 -35.36 -1.54
C GLU A 302 10.79 -36.19 -1.67
N ASN A 303 11.61 -36.30 -0.60
CA ASN A 303 12.85 -37.09 -0.62
C ASN A 303 12.55 -38.59 -0.79
N ALA A 304 11.52 -39.11 -0.13
CA ALA A 304 11.10 -40.49 -0.28
C ALA A 304 10.59 -40.76 -1.71
N VAL A 305 9.85 -39.81 -2.33
CA VAL A 305 9.41 -39.90 -3.72
C VAL A 305 10.59 -39.91 -4.68
N ILE A 306 11.57 -39.00 -4.50
CA ILE A 306 12.78 -38.95 -5.31
C ILE A 306 13.50 -40.30 -5.25
N ALA A 307 13.74 -40.86 -4.03
CA ALA A 307 14.40 -42.11 -3.84
C ALA A 307 13.66 -43.28 -4.52
N ALA A 308 12.35 -43.35 -4.38
CA ALA A 308 11.52 -44.41 -4.96
C ALA A 308 11.51 -44.36 -6.50
N VAL A 309 11.36 -43.18 -7.08
CA VAL A 309 11.30 -42.99 -8.55
C VAL A 309 12.67 -43.27 -9.17
N THR A 310 13.78 -42.77 -8.53
CA THR A 310 15.15 -43.07 -8.98
C THR A 310 15.47 -44.54 -8.90
N ALA A 311 15.08 -45.22 -7.82
CA ALA A 311 15.27 -46.65 -7.68
C ALA A 311 14.50 -47.50 -8.75
N ALA A 312 13.38 -46.94 -9.26
CA ALA A 312 12.62 -47.53 -10.37
C ALA A 312 13.21 -47.21 -11.75
N GLY A 313 14.33 -46.48 -11.83
CA GLY A 313 15.04 -46.14 -13.08
C GLY A 313 14.48 -44.94 -13.84
N TYR A 314 13.69 -44.10 -13.17
CA TYR A 314 13.13 -42.86 -13.77
C TYR A 314 13.77 -41.61 -13.16
N ASP A 315 13.77 -40.53 -13.94
CA ASP A 315 14.15 -39.20 -13.44
C ASP A 315 12.92 -38.53 -12.79
N PRO A 316 12.98 -38.20 -11.49
CA PRO A 316 11.86 -37.53 -10.80
C PRO A 316 11.78 -36.02 -11.07
N TYR A 317 12.72 -35.45 -11.83
CA TYR A 317 12.79 -34.01 -12.05
C TYR A 317 12.31 -33.59 -13.43
N GLU A 318 11.65 -32.45 -13.51
CA GLU A 318 11.40 -31.73 -14.76
C GLU A 318 12.50 -30.71 -14.98
N HIS A 319 13.38 -30.92 -15.96
CA HIS A 319 14.45 -29.98 -16.28
C HIS A 319 13.91 -28.87 -17.18
N LYS A 320 13.78 -27.69 -16.61
CA LYS A 320 13.40 -26.45 -17.34
C LYS A 320 14.52 -25.43 -17.25
N ILE A 321 14.71 -24.67 -18.34
CA ILE A 321 15.58 -23.50 -18.29
C ILE A 321 15.02 -22.50 -17.28
N LEU A 322 15.88 -21.90 -16.49
CA LEU A 322 15.50 -20.86 -15.54
C LEU A 322 14.83 -19.69 -16.27
N GLY A 323 13.77 -19.16 -15.69
CA GLY A 323 13.15 -17.93 -16.16
C GLY A 323 14.10 -16.73 -16.06
N VAL A 324 13.79 -15.65 -16.78
CA VAL A 324 14.63 -14.44 -16.89
C VAL A 324 15.09 -13.93 -15.52
N THR A 325 14.18 -13.83 -14.56
CA THR A 325 14.47 -13.34 -13.20
C THR A 325 15.44 -14.24 -12.46
N ALA A 326 15.18 -15.56 -12.44
CA ALA A 326 16.04 -16.52 -11.76
C ALA A 326 17.43 -16.61 -12.44
N MET A 327 17.48 -16.51 -13.76
CA MET A 327 18.74 -16.47 -14.52
C MET A 327 19.53 -15.19 -14.24
N THR A 328 18.84 -14.05 -14.11
CA THR A 328 19.48 -12.77 -13.73
C THR A 328 20.06 -12.86 -12.32
N SER A 329 19.36 -13.50 -11.39
CA SER A 329 19.86 -13.73 -10.02
C SER A 329 21.07 -14.66 -9.99
N LEU A 330 21.08 -15.70 -10.85
CA LEU A 330 22.19 -16.65 -10.95
C LEU A 330 23.48 -16.02 -11.51
N LEU A 331 23.35 -15.22 -12.56
CA LEU A 331 24.50 -14.65 -13.30
C LEU A 331 24.93 -13.27 -12.78
N GLY A 332 24.04 -12.59 -12.05
CA GLY A 332 24.16 -11.16 -11.79
C GLY A 332 23.85 -10.30 -13.02
N LYS A 333 23.34 -9.09 -12.78
CA LYS A 333 22.79 -8.21 -13.83
C LYS A 333 23.75 -7.92 -14.98
N LYS A 334 25.06 -7.78 -14.69
CA LYS A 334 26.09 -7.48 -15.70
C LYS A 334 26.34 -8.67 -16.61
N GLN A 335 26.65 -9.83 -16.06
CA GLN A 335 26.91 -11.06 -16.83
C GLN A 335 25.66 -11.52 -17.58
N PHE A 336 24.49 -11.38 -16.99
CA PHE A 336 23.23 -11.67 -17.63
C PHE A 336 23.04 -10.84 -18.93
N ASN A 337 23.27 -9.54 -18.87
CA ASN A 337 23.19 -8.68 -20.06
C ASN A 337 24.28 -9.00 -21.10
N ASP A 338 25.50 -9.30 -20.65
CA ASP A 338 26.60 -9.61 -21.56
C ASP A 338 26.36 -10.93 -22.33
N ILE A 339 25.76 -11.93 -21.68
CA ILE A 339 25.58 -13.28 -22.25
C ILE A 339 24.21 -13.41 -22.93
N LEU A 340 23.15 -12.88 -22.35
CA LEU A 340 21.77 -13.13 -22.75
C LEU A 340 21.03 -11.90 -23.28
N GLY A 341 21.62 -10.70 -23.23
CA GLY A 341 20.95 -9.45 -23.63
C GLY A 341 20.41 -9.49 -25.07
N GLY A 342 21.12 -10.14 -26.00
CA GLY A 342 20.67 -10.34 -27.37
C GLY A 342 19.64 -11.46 -27.60
N LEU A 343 19.36 -12.25 -26.56
CA LEU A 343 18.41 -13.37 -26.61
C LEU A 343 17.11 -13.09 -25.87
N ILE A 344 16.91 -11.86 -25.39
CA ILE A 344 15.73 -11.46 -24.64
C ILE A 344 14.91 -10.49 -25.47
N THR A 345 13.62 -10.73 -25.53
CA THR A 345 12.64 -9.81 -26.09
C THR A 345 11.54 -9.55 -25.07
N LYS A 346 11.03 -8.32 -25.05
CA LYS A 346 9.82 -7.95 -24.33
C LYS A 346 8.68 -7.84 -25.35
N PRO A 347 7.86 -8.89 -25.51
CA PRO A 347 6.74 -8.81 -26.44
C PRO A 347 5.75 -7.73 -25.99
N GLN A 348 4.98 -7.20 -26.95
CA GLN A 348 3.91 -6.26 -26.64
C GLN A 348 2.89 -6.94 -25.71
N GLY A 349 2.50 -6.23 -24.64
CA GLY A 349 1.46 -6.67 -23.72
C GLY A 349 0.09 -6.76 -24.40
N LYS A 350 -0.80 -7.56 -23.83
CA LYS A 350 -2.19 -7.59 -24.30
C LYS A 350 -2.87 -6.24 -24.02
N PRO A 351 -3.73 -5.76 -24.94
CA PRO A 351 -4.53 -4.58 -24.67
C PRO A 351 -5.30 -4.70 -23.37
N THR A 352 -5.30 -3.65 -22.58
CA THR A 352 -6.01 -3.58 -21.28
C THR A 352 -6.70 -2.24 -21.22
N LEU A 353 -7.99 -2.23 -20.90
CA LEU A 353 -8.73 -1.02 -20.67
C LEU A 353 -8.46 -0.53 -19.24
N VAL A 354 -8.10 0.72 -19.10
CA VAL A 354 -7.75 1.36 -17.82
C VAL A 354 -8.33 2.77 -17.79
N PRO A 355 -8.52 3.39 -16.61
CA PRO A 355 -8.90 4.79 -16.50
C PRO A 355 -7.90 5.73 -17.19
N ASP A 356 -8.35 6.89 -17.64
CA ASP A 356 -7.50 7.91 -18.28
C ASP A 356 -6.38 8.43 -17.36
N SER A 357 -6.55 8.30 -16.04
CA SER A 357 -5.53 8.63 -15.04
C SER A 357 -4.33 7.67 -15.01
N ASP A 358 -4.40 6.52 -15.71
CA ASP A 358 -3.26 5.59 -15.80
C ASP A 358 -2.11 6.24 -16.57
N LYS A 359 -0.90 6.20 -16.01
CA LYS A 359 0.30 6.89 -16.54
C LYS A 359 0.87 6.24 -17.83
N ARG A 360 0.37 5.08 -18.24
CA ARG A 360 0.81 4.39 -19.46
C ARG A 360 0.29 5.11 -20.70
N PRO A 361 1.10 5.21 -21.78
CA PRO A 361 0.62 5.82 -23.02
C PRO A 361 -0.53 4.99 -23.61
N ALA A 362 -1.54 5.68 -24.15
CA ALA A 362 -2.63 5.03 -24.88
C ALA A 362 -2.08 4.26 -26.09
N MET A 363 -2.70 3.12 -26.39
CA MET A 363 -2.38 2.37 -27.61
C MET A 363 -3.11 3.01 -28.80
N THR A 364 -2.41 3.11 -29.93
CA THR A 364 -3.05 3.46 -31.20
C THR A 364 -4.04 2.38 -31.60
N THR A 365 -5.27 2.76 -31.88
CA THR A 365 -6.32 1.84 -32.34
C THR A 365 -6.45 1.90 -33.86
N ILE A 366 -7.12 0.89 -34.46
CA ILE A 366 -7.40 0.87 -35.90
C ILE A 366 -8.12 2.15 -36.36
N ILE A 367 -8.94 2.75 -35.50
CA ILE A 367 -9.68 3.98 -35.80
C ILE A 367 -8.73 5.18 -35.92
N ASP A 368 -7.64 5.19 -35.17
CA ASP A 368 -6.66 6.29 -35.22
C ASP A 368 -5.83 6.24 -36.52
N ASP A 369 -5.54 5.03 -37.01
CA ASP A 369 -4.85 4.83 -38.28
C ASP A 369 -5.65 5.41 -39.49
N PHE A 370 -6.97 5.46 -39.39
CA PHE A 370 -7.85 6.05 -40.41
C PHE A 370 -8.07 7.56 -40.25
N LYS A 371 -7.66 8.18 -39.14
CA LYS A 371 -7.80 9.64 -38.94
C LYS A 371 -6.62 10.44 -39.47
N GLU A 372 -5.46 9.80 -39.72
CA GLU A 372 -4.28 10.46 -40.26
C GLU A 372 -4.31 10.61 -41.82
N ASP A 373 -5.28 9.99 -42.51
CA ASP A 373 -5.45 10.00 -43.94
C ASP A 373 -6.55 11.00 -44.46
N ASN A 374 -7.03 11.94 -43.61
CA ASN A 374 -7.99 12.97 -44.00
C ASN A 374 -7.48 14.40 -43.78
#